data_2d8575cd78a39ebfd3000590f33d41f2
#
_entry.id   2d8575cd78a39ebfd3000590f33d41f2
#
_cell.length_a   1.000
_cell.length_b   1.000
_cell.length_c   1.000
_cell.angle_alpha   90.00
_cell.angle_beta   90.00
_cell.angle_gamma   90.00
#
_symmetry.space_group_name_H-M   'P 1'
#
loop_
_entity.id
_entity.type
_entity.pdbx_description
1 polymer ?
#
loop_
_entity_poly.entity_id
_entity_poly.type
_entity_poly.pdbx_seq_one_letter_code
_entity_poly.pdbx_strand_id
1 'polypeptide(L)'
;MTDDINAPDTLSSGSISGVKSSAVHDGKSQNQIDQCWGRVNQRMRQDIGDAAWRNWIKPLRVSRLQDGTLTLEADSTLARERVSSQYADRLRVISAAEFGQVDASIRHVEVRLANRHQRAGVQPHRLSAQKMAKSETPASAAGTAAAGEDATAGLDPRYTFANFVVGKPNELAFAVARRAAETERVAFNPLFLYGGVGLGKTHLMHAIAWHIREQSPSRKVMYLSAEKFMYRFVRALRFRDTMSFKEQFRSVDVLMIDDVQFISGKDSTQEEFFHTFNALVEDGRQVIISADKSPTDLEGMEERLRSRLGWGMVADIHPADYELRLGILQAKAEKAPVEIPHKVLEFMAHRIVSNVRELEGALNRILAHAMLVGREITIDSAAELLADLLRASSRQISVDAIQKRVAAHYGMRVSDMFSARRSRDIARPRQIAMYLAKNLTSLSYPDIGRQFGGRDHTTVMHAVKTIESFIKTDDRLAEDVALLKTLIAS
;
A
#
# COMPACT_ATOMS: atom_id res chain seq x y z
N MET A 1 -47.85 3.66 75.25
CA MET A 1 -49.22 3.73 74.83
C MET A 1 -49.23 3.11 73.49
N THR A 2 -49.37 1.82 73.45
CA THR A 2 -50.58 1.03 73.26
C THR A 2 -50.78 0.87 71.73
N ASP A 3 -50.44 -0.28 71.23
CA ASP A 3 -51.26 -1.47 71.00
C ASP A 3 -51.81 -1.45 69.59
N ASP A 4 -51.92 -2.37 68.82
CA ASP A 4 -51.76 -3.86 68.83
C ASP A 4 -52.41 -4.41 67.54
N ILE A 5 -51.85 -5.52 67.04
CA ILE A 5 -52.60 -6.70 66.58
C ILE A 5 -53.27 -6.63 65.18
N ASN A 6 -53.03 -7.39 64.18
CA ASN A 6 -53.19 -8.80 63.95
C ASN A 6 -53.15 -9.14 62.47
N ALA A 7 -52.43 -10.16 62.11
CA ALA A 7 -52.67 -10.95 60.91
C ALA A 7 -53.90 -11.87 61.11
N PRO A 8 -54.46 -12.60 60.17
CA PRO A 8 -53.78 -13.68 59.44
C PRO A 8 -54.24 -14.02 58.02
N ASP A 9 -53.41 -14.85 57.39
CA ASP A 9 -53.63 -15.96 56.46
C ASP A 9 -54.83 -15.91 55.49
N THR A 10 -54.49 -16.19 54.19
CA THR A 10 -54.92 -17.46 53.57
C THR A 10 -54.25 -17.67 52.18
N LEU A 11 -53.70 -18.84 52.04
CA LEU A 11 -53.31 -19.54 50.83
C LEU A 11 -54.33 -19.54 49.69
N SER A 12 -53.83 -19.44 48.41
CA SER A 12 -54.27 -20.32 47.33
C SER A 12 -53.36 -20.23 46.11
N SER A 13 -52.57 -21.22 45.91
CA SER A 13 -52.33 -22.05 44.70
C SER A 13 -52.87 -21.55 43.35
N GLY A 14 -52.01 -21.55 42.38
CA GLY A 14 -52.47 -21.65 40.98
C GLY A 14 -51.49 -21.27 39.92
N SER A 15 -50.78 -22.28 39.48
CA SER A 15 -50.52 -22.66 38.07
C SER A 15 -49.42 -21.95 37.30
N ILE A 16 -48.36 -22.65 37.21
CA ILE A 16 -47.40 -22.69 36.10
C ILE A 16 -48.13 -22.98 34.78
N SER A 17 -48.06 -22.13 33.83
CA SER A 17 -48.21 -22.53 32.42
C SER A 17 -47.55 -21.49 31.51
N GLY A 18 -46.50 -21.91 30.88
CA GLY A 18 -46.41 -22.00 29.47
C GLY A 18 -45.46 -20.99 28.87
N VAL A 19 -44.15 -21.17 29.06
CA VAL A 19 -43.17 -20.74 28.06
C VAL A 19 -43.16 -21.82 26.98
N LYS A 20 -43.96 -21.64 25.95
CA LYS A 20 -43.81 -22.34 24.65
C LYS A 20 -44.14 -21.34 23.55
N SER A 21 -43.27 -21.34 22.56
CA SER A 21 -43.48 -20.79 21.20
C SER A 21 -42.95 -19.39 20.94
N SER A 22 -41.66 -19.32 20.71
CA SER A 22 -41.04 -18.28 19.87
C SER A 22 -40.15 -18.83 18.73
N ALA A 23 -40.11 -20.15 18.54
CA ALA A 23 -39.20 -20.77 17.55
C ALA A 23 -39.79 -21.03 16.16
N VAL A 24 -41.07 -20.76 15.94
CA VAL A 24 -41.76 -21.05 14.65
C VAL A 24 -42.05 -19.78 13.83
N HIS A 25 -41.93 -18.61 14.42
CA HIS A 25 -42.08 -17.32 13.70
C HIS A 25 -40.79 -16.82 13.00
N ASP A 26 -39.64 -17.33 13.41
CA ASP A 26 -38.34 -16.86 12.87
C ASP A 26 -38.06 -17.37 11.43
N GLY A 27 -38.44 -18.56 11.09
CA GLY A 27 -38.10 -19.17 9.79
C GLY A 27 -38.77 -18.54 8.57
N LYS A 28 -40.01 -18.04 8.72
CA LYS A 28 -40.73 -17.35 7.62
C LYS A 28 -40.22 -15.94 7.40
N SER A 29 -39.89 -15.24 8.46
CA SER A 29 -39.32 -13.90 8.40
C SER A 29 -37.91 -13.91 7.78
N GLN A 30 -37.07 -14.90 8.11
CA GLN A 30 -35.69 -15.00 7.58
C GLN A 30 -35.69 -15.26 6.05
N ASN A 31 -36.54 -16.14 5.54
CA ASN A 31 -36.65 -16.38 4.10
C ASN A 31 -37.08 -15.13 3.32
N GLN A 32 -37.93 -14.29 3.89
CA GLN A 32 -38.34 -13.03 3.27
C GLN A 32 -37.18 -12.01 3.27
N ILE A 33 -36.41 -11.92 4.36
CA ILE A 33 -35.22 -11.08 4.46
C ILE A 33 -34.19 -11.49 3.41
N ASP A 34 -33.93 -12.79 3.26
CA ASP A 34 -32.96 -13.32 2.29
C ASP A 34 -33.38 -13.05 0.84
N GLN A 35 -34.65 -13.13 0.54
CA GLN A 35 -35.19 -12.77 -0.79
C GLN A 35 -35.06 -11.27 -1.07
N CYS A 36 -35.38 -10.40 -0.10
CA CYS A 36 -35.19 -8.96 -0.25
C CYS A 36 -33.71 -8.61 -0.42
N TRP A 37 -32.83 -9.23 0.38
CA TRP A 37 -31.41 -9.05 0.24
C TRP A 37 -30.88 -9.51 -1.13
N GLY A 38 -31.43 -10.59 -1.68
CA GLY A 38 -31.12 -11.02 -3.05
C GLY A 38 -31.43 -9.96 -4.10
N ARG A 39 -32.59 -9.27 -3.99
CA ARG A 39 -32.96 -8.16 -4.89
C ARG A 39 -32.09 -6.93 -4.69
N VAL A 40 -31.76 -6.59 -3.43
CA VAL A 40 -30.81 -5.51 -3.11
C VAL A 40 -29.45 -5.78 -3.76
N ASN A 41 -28.92 -6.99 -3.65
CA ASN A 41 -27.68 -7.39 -4.29
C ASN A 41 -27.71 -7.25 -5.81
N GLN A 42 -28.80 -7.65 -6.45
CA GLN A 42 -28.97 -7.54 -7.89
C GLN A 42 -28.99 -6.06 -8.35
N ARG A 43 -29.70 -5.20 -7.63
CA ARG A 43 -29.75 -3.77 -7.91
C ARG A 43 -28.43 -3.08 -7.66
N MET A 44 -27.76 -3.39 -6.54
CA MET A 44 -26.43 -2.88 -6.25
C MET A 44 -25.43 -3.26 -7.34
N ARG A 45 -25.48 -4.49 -7.86
CA ARG A 45 -24.64 -4.94 -8.96
C ARG A 45 -24.81 -4.09 -10.23
N GLN A 46 -26.06 -3.71 -10.54
CA GLN A 46 -26.38 -2.84 -11.69
C GLN A 46 -25.88 -1.39 -11.47
N ASP A 47 -25.97 -0.89 -10.22
CA ASP A 47 -25.66 0.49 -9.88
C ASP A 47 -24.16 0.76 -9.74
N ILE A 48 -23.38 -0.16 -9.14
CA ILE A 48 -21.94 0.05 -8.86
C ILE A 48 -21.01 -0.76 -9.77
N GLY A 49 -21.56 -1.61 -10.64
CA GLY A 49 -20.80 -2.47 -11.54
C GLY A 49 -20.34 -3.79 -10.90
N ASP A 50 -20.06 -4.78 -11.77
CA ASP A 50 -19.79 -6.17 -11.38
C ASP A 50 -18.54 -6.33 -10.50
N ALA A 51 -17.47 -5.61 -10.80
CA ALA A 51 -16.22 -5.68 -10.05
C ALA A 51 -16.34 -5.14 -8.61
N ALA A 52 -16.95 -3.98 -8.44
CA ALA A 52 -17.16 -3.38 -7.12
C ALA A 52 -18.15 -4.20 -6.28
N TRP A 53 -19.21 -4.71 -6.92
CA TRP A 53 -20.18 -5.58 -6.27
C TRP A 53 -19.56 -6.89 -5.76
N ARG A 54 -18.75 -7.60 -6.58
CA ARG A 54 -18.09 -8.85 -6.17
C ARG A 54 -17.18 -8.66 -4.96
N ASN A 55 -16.45 -7.55 -4.93
CA ASN A 55 -15.43 -7.30 -3.91
C ASN A 55 -16.03 -6.80 -2.59
N TRP A 56 -17.10 -5.99 -2.63
CA TRP A 56 -17.57 -5.25 -1.48
C TRP A 56 -18.97 -5.58 -0.99
N ILE A 57 -19.90 -5.91 -1.89
CA ILE A 57 -21.32 -6.11 -1.53
C ILE A 57 -21.67 -7.59 -1.45
N LYS A 58 -21.23 -8.40 -2.40
CA LYS A 58 -21.51 -9.84 -2.43
C LYS A 58 -21.09 -10.60 -1.16
N PRO A 59 -19.93 -10.27 -0.51
CA PRO A 59 -19.51 -10.94 0.72
C PRO A 59 -20.33 -10.58 1.96
N LEU A 60 -21.13 -9.50 1.92
CA LEU A 60 -21.92 -9.04 3.06
C LEU A 60 -23.09 -10.02 3.35
N ARG A 61 -23.34 -10.20 4.65
CA ARG A 61 -24.46 -11.01 5.13
C ARG A 61 -25.39 -10.16 5.97
N VAL A 62 -26.69 -10.39 5.85
CA VAL A 62 -27.66 -9.77 6.75
C VAL A 62 -27.59 -10.49 8.09
N SER A 63 -27.24 -9.76 9.13
CA SER A 63 -27.18 -10.28 10.50
C SER A 63 -28.50 -10.03 11.24
N ARG A 64 -29.07 -8.84 11.08
CA ARG A 64 -30.27 -8.44 11.81
C ARG A 64 -31.02 -7.32 11.09
N LEU A 65 -32.36 -7.37 11.19
CA LEU A 65 -33.23 -6.27 10.83
C LEU A 65 -34.10 -5.93 12.04
N GLN A 66 -33.88 -4.76 12.65
CA GLN A 66 -34.62 -4.34 13.84
C GLN A 66 -34.76 -2.82 13.86
N ASP A 67 -35.95 -2.34 14.26
CA ASP A 67 -36.25 -0.90 14.46
C ASP A 67 -35.88 -0.01 13.25
N GLY A 68 -36.03 -0.51 12.03
CA GLY A 68 -35.70 0.18 10.80
C GLY A 68 -34.18 0.25 10.53
N THR A 69 -33.36 -0.51 11.26
CA THR A 69 -31.93 -0.64 11.04
C THR A 69 -31.58 -2.00 10.46
N LEU A 70 -30.99 -2.01 9.27
CA LEU A 70 -30.44 -3.20 8.62
C LEU A 70 -28.97 -3.35 9.02
N THR A 71 -28.66 -4.40 9.79
CA THR A 71 -27.30 -4.72 10.20
C THR A 71 -26.69 -5.75 9.25
N LEU A 72 -25.57 -5.39 8.61
CA LEU A 72 -24.81 -6.22 7.70
C LEU A 72 -23.50 -6.63 8.35
N GLU A 73 -23.06 -7.86 8.11
CA GLU A 73 -21.76 -8.37 8.53
C GLU A 73 -20.78 -8.42 7.37
N ALA A 74 -19.57 -7.87 7.60
CA ALA A 74 -18.46 -7.90 6.69
C ALA A 74 -17.34 -8.81 7.23
N ASP A 75 -16.68 -9.58 6.36
CA ASP A 75 -15.63 -10.54 6.73
C ASP A 75 -14.28 -9.87 7.06
N SER A 76 -14.09 -8.58 6.75
CA SER A 76 -12.87 -7.83 7.00
C SER A 76 -13.12 -6.38 7.40
N THR A 77 -12.18 -5.80 8.15
CA THR A 77 -12.19 -4.37 8.54
C THR A 77 -12.22 -3.45 7.32
N LEU A 78 -11.45 -3.81 6.29
CA LEU A 78 -11.38 -3.06 5.04
C LEU A 78 -12.73 -3.04 4.31
N ALA A 79 -13.42 -4.19 4.24
CA ALA A 79 -14.73 -4.29 3.62
C ALA A 79 -15.77 -3.46 4.41
N ARG A 80 -15.75 -3.55 5.75
CA ARG A 80 -16.62 -2.73 6.61
C ARG A 80 -16.42 -1.23 6.35
N GLU A 81 -15.18 -0.76 6.39
CA GLU A 81 -14.87 0.66 6.19
C GLU A 81 -15.23 1.16 4.80
N ARG A 82 -14.91 0.36 3.77
CA ARG A 82 -15.22 0.70 2.39
C ARG A 82 -16.71 0.78 2.13
N VAL A 83 -17.47 -0.20 2.64
CA VAL A 83 -18.93 -0.22 2.49
C VAL A 83 -19.56 0.92 3.27
N SER A 84 -19.15 1.15 4.50
CA SER A 84 -19.70 2.24 5.33
C SER A 84 -19.40 3.63 4.78
N SER A 85 -18.24 3.83 4.14
CA SER A 85 -17.85 5.16 3.63
C SER A 85 -18.36 5.47 2.24
N GLN A 86 -18.44 4.47 1.34
CA GLN A 86 -18.76 4.70 -0.07
C GLN A 86 -20.13 4.19 -0.51
N TYR A 87 -20.64 3.14 0.13
CA TYR A 87 -21.84 2.45 -0.34
C TYR A 87 -23.01 2.49 0.65
N ALA A 88 -22.82 3.01 1.88
CA ALA A 88 -23.87 3.00 2.92
C ALA A 88 -25.13 3.75 2.49
N ASP A 89 -25.02 4.93 1.91
CA ASP A 89 -26.16 5.72 1.45
C ASP A 89 -26.92 5.03 0.30
N ARG A 90 -26.19 4.46 -0.66
CA ARG A 90 -26.79 3.70 -1.77
C ARG A 90 -27.46 2.42 -1.28
N LEU A 91 -26.82 1.67 -0.39
CA LEU A 91 -27.42 0.51 0.27
C LEU A 91 -28.69 0.89 1.02
N ARG A 92 -28.70 2.01 1.75
CA ARG A 92 -29.86 2.51 2.47
C ARG A 92 -31.03 2.79 1.53
N VAL A 93 -30.79 3.51 0.45
CA VAL A 93 -31.83 3.87 -0.53
C VAL A 93 -32.41 2.64 -1.23
N ILE A 94 -31.55 1.74 -1.71
CA ILE A 94 -31.95 0.53 -2.41
C ILE A 94 -32.64 -0.45 -1.43
N SER A 95 -32.10 -0.60 -0.22
CA SER A 95 -32.72 -1.46 0.80
C SER A 95 -34.09 -0.93 1.24
N ALA A 96 -34.24 0.38 1.42
CA ALA A 96 -35.54 0.98 1.75
C ALA A 96 -36.58 0.72 0.66
N ALA A 97 -36.21 0.73 -0.61
CA ALA A 97 -37.12 0.43 -1.73
C ALA A 97 -37.52 -1.04 -1.79
N GLU A 98 -36.59 -1.99 -1.56
CA GLU A 98 -36.82 -3.41 -1.68
C GLU A 98 -37.50 -4.03 -0.45
N PHE A 99 -37.16 -3.54 0.75
CA PHE A 99 -37.75 -3.98 2.01
C PHE A 99 -39.08 -3.26 2.32
N GLY A 100 -39.35 -2.08 1.72
CA GLY A 100 -40.59 -1.35 1.88
C GLY A 100 -41.85 -2.12 1.37
N GLN A 101 -41.64 -3.14 0.55
CA GLN A 101 -42.70 -4.04 0.11
C GLN A 101 -43.12 -5.11 1.17
N VAL A 102 -42.36 -5.21 2.26
CA VAL A 102 -42.50 -6.23 3.32
C VAL A 102 -42.73 -5.59 4.70
N ASP A 103 -43.33 -4.42 4.76
CA ASP A 103 -43.68 -3.67 5.99
C ASP A 103 -42.49 -3.20 6.85
N ALA A 104 -41.27 -3.20 6.33
CA ALA A 104 -40.09 -2.78 7.04
C ALA A 104 -39.46 -1.52 6.41
N SER A 105 -39.78 -0.33 6.92
CA SER A 105 -39.12 0.91 6.48
C SER A 105 -37.68 0.95 7.01
N ILE A 106 -36.67 0.69 6.15
CA ILE A 106 -35.29 0.81 6.52
C ILE A 106 -34.87 2.28 6.53
N ARG A 107 -34.43 2.75 7.69
CA ARG A 107 -33.92 4.12 7.91
C ARG A 107 -32.41 4.18 7.96
N HIS A 108 -31.78 3.13 8.49
CA HIS A 108 -30.32 3.05 8.67
C HIS A 108 -29.76 1.72 8.18
N VAL A 109 -28.53 1.75 7.64
CA VAL A 109 -27.74 0.55 7.34
C VAL A 109 -26.46 0.63 8.16
N GLU A 110 -26.24 -0.38 8.98
CA GLU A 110 -25.05 -0.51 9.82
C GLU A 110 -24.22 -1.70 9.34
N VAL A 111 -22.89 -1.51 9.17
CA VAL A 111 -21.98 -2.59 8.77
C VAL A 111 -21.06 -2.93 9.93
N ARG A 112 -21.13 -4.17 10.42
CA ARG A 112 -20.32 -4.70 11.53
C ARG A 112 -19.34 -5.75 11.03
N LEU A 113 -18.31 -6.03 11.82
CA LEU A 113 -17.43 -7.18 11.58
C LEU A 113 -18.10 -8.47 12.04
N ALA A 114 -17.99 -9.53 11.23
CA ALA A 114 -18.47 -10.85 11.59
C ALA A 114 -17.71 -11.38 12.81
N ASN A 115 -18.46 -11.74 13.87
CA ASN A 115 -17.88 -12.26 15.11
C ASN A 115 -17.43 -13.71 14.89
N ARG A 116 -16.10 -13.95 14.94
CA ARG A 116 -15.48 -15.27 14.70
C ARG A 116 -15.87 -16.37 15.72
N HIS A 117 -16.50 -16.01 16.83
CA HIS A 117 -16.83 -16.93 17.92
C HIS A 117 -18.13 -17.75 17.79
N GLN A 118 -18.91 -17.55 16.73
CA GLN A 118 -20.17 -18.32 16.54
C GLN A 118 -20.09 -19.41 15.45
N ARG A 119 -18.91 -19.76 14.95
CA ARG A 119 -18.72 -20.88 14.02
C ARG A 119 -18.16 -22.13 14.73
N ALA A 120 -18.87 -22.69 15.71
CA ALA A 120 -18.59 -24.01 16.25
C ALA A 120 -19.79 -24.92 16.05
N GLY A 121 -19.86 -25.58 14.92
CA GLY A 121 -20.93 -26.52 14.60
C GLY A 121 -20.74 -27.29 13.31
N VAL A 122 -19.54 -27.77 13.00
CA VAL A 122 -19.32 -28.95 12.13
C VAL A 122 -18.01 -29.60 12.58
N GLN A 123 -18.13 -30.85 13.02
CA GLN A 123 -17.01 -31.67 13.51
C GLN A 123 -16.05 -32.04 12.38
N PRO A 124 -14.72 -31.97 12.61
CA PRO A 124 -13.76 -32.72 11.80
C PRO A 124 -13.28 -33.97 12.56
N HIS A 125 -13.11 -35.02 11.79
CA HIS A 125 -12.51 -36.30 12.20
C HIS A 125 -11.17 -36.16 12.92
N ARG A 126 -11.02 -36.95 13.97
CA ARG A 126 -9.83 -37.13 14.80
C ARG A 126 -8.62 -37.67 13.99
N LEU A 127 -7.50 -37.04 14.14
CA LEU A 127 -6.19 -37.72 14.20
C LEU A 127 -5.37 -37.14 15.35
N SER A 128 -4.76 -38.07 16.05
CA SER A 128 -4.19 -38.08 17.38
C SER A 128 -3.20 -36.95 17.71
N ALA A 129 -3.38 -36.44 18.95
CA ALA A 129 -2.44 -35.61 19.66
C ALA A 129 -1.39 -36.43 20.39
N GLN A 130 -0.17 -35.99 20.39
CA GLN A 130 0.80 -36.30 21.45
C GLN A 130 1.25 -35.04 22.17
N LYS A 131 1.23 -35.20 23.51
CA LYS A 131 1.52 -34.26 24.60
C LYS A 131 2.83 -33.49 24.44
N MET A 132 2.86 -32.21 24.86
CA MET A 132 3.81 -31.74 25.88
C MET A 132 3.34 -30.46 26.60
N ALA A 133 3.19 -30.65 27.86
CA ALA A 133 3.49 -29.85 29.08
C ALA A 133 3.15 -28.35 29.17
N LYS A 134 2.40 -28.11 30.24
CA LYS A 134 2.08 -26.86 30.95
C LYS A 134 3.31 -26.03 31.34
N SER A 135 3.19 -24.71 31.27
CA SER A 135 3.66 -23.85 32.36
C SER A 135 2.74 -22.63 32.50
N GLU A 136 2.57 -22.25 33.73
CA GLU A 136 1.49 -21.48 34.33
C GLU A 136 1.62 -19.96 34.13
N THR A 137 0.46 -19.33 34.05
CA THR A 137 0.23 -17.88 34.22
C THR A 137 0.55 -17.42 35.68
N PRO A 138 0.84 -16.16 35.86
CA PRO A 138 0.03 -15.46 36.85
C PRO A 138 -0.64 -14.20 36.30
N ALA A 139 -1.89 -14.07 36.72
CA ALA A 139 -2.71 -12.89 36.58
C ALA A 139 -2.29 -11.79 37.56
N SER A 140 -2.58 -10.58 37.19
CA SER A 140 -2.92 -9.42 37.99
C SER A 140 -2.15 -8.14 37.65
N ALA A 141 -2.82 -7.21 37.02
CA ALA A 141 -3.14 -5.90 37.63
C ALA A 141 -3.91 -5.05 36.61
N ALA A 142 -5.15 -4.77 36.96
CA ALA A 142 -5.91 -3.70 36.32
C ALA A 142 -5.32 -2.34 36.77
N GLY A 143 -5.00 -1.50 35.80
CA GLY A 143 -4.55 -0.13 36.04
C GLY A 143 -4.60 0.65 34.74
N THR A 144 -5.65 1.43 34.59
CA THR A 144 -5.77 2.66 33.79
C THR A 144 -4.79 2.84 32.63
N ALA A 145 -5.23 2.51 31.41
CA ALA A 145 -4.58 2.96 30.21
C ALA A 145 -5.55 3.84 29.40
N ALA A 146 -5.42 5.14 29.60
CA ALA A 146 -5.89 6.12 28.65
C ALA A 146 -4.83 6.27 27.55
N ALA A 147 -5.28 6.12 26.27
CA ALA A 147 -4.70 6.67 25.07
C ALA A 147 -3.18 6.53 24.86
N GLY A 148 -2.78 5.39 24.32
CA GLY A 148 -1.60 5.23 23.50
C GLY A 148 -2.00 4.43 22.28
N GLU A 149 -2.46 5.07 21.21
CA GLU A 149 -2.53 4.40 19.91
C GLU A 149 -1.10 3.94 19.59
N ASP A 150 -0.92 2.64 19.57
CA ASP A 150 0.34 1.93 19.43
C ASP A 150 1.11 2.51 18.25
N ALA A 151 2.19 3.25 18.53
CA ALA A 151 3.10 3.83 17.54
C ALA A 151 3.73 2.77 16.60
N THR A 152 3.42 1.49 16.86
CA THR A 152 3.85 0.30 16.14
C THR A 152 2.82 -0.26 15.17
N ALA A 153 1.60 0.24 15.19
CA ALA A 153 0.54 -0.23 14.31
C ALA A 153 0.89 0.08 12.84
N GLY A 154 1.60 -0.85 12.18
CA GLY A 154 1.93 -0.77 10.78
C GLY A 154 3.36 -1.15 10.38
N LEU A 155 4.26 -1.41 11.33
CA LEU A 155 5.61 -1.88 10.99
C LEU A 155 5.61 -3.39 10.69
N ASP A 156 6.15 -3.78 9.54
CA ASP A 156 6.34 -5.18 9.17
C ASP A 156 7.63 -5.71 9.83
N PRO A 157 7.57 -6.77 10.66
CA PRO A 157 8.75 -7.33 11.34
C PRO A 157 9.79 -7.93 10.39
N ARG A 158 9.42 -8.19 9.14
CA ARG A 158 10.32 -8.71 8.12
C ARG A 158 11.27 -7.64 7.57
N TYR A 159 10.91 -6.38 7.68
CA TYR A 159 11.66 -5.27 7.11
C TYR A 159 12.68 -4.71 8.11
N THR A 160 13.78 -5.43 8.26
CA THR A 160 14.91 -5.07 9.11
C THR A 160 16.16 -4.82 8.26
N PHE A 161 17.18 -4.17 8.82
CA PHE A 161 18.48 -4.02 8.15
C PHE A 161 19.15 -5.36 7.84
N ALA A 162 18.96 -6.36 8.69
CA ALA A 162 19.50 -7.71 8.49
C ALA A 162 18.88 -8.45 7.29
N ASN A 163 17.65 -8.08 6.93
CA ASN A 163 16.92 -8.65 5.80
C ASN A 163 17.06 -7.83 4.52
N PHE A 164 17.70 -6.67 4.58
CA PHE A 164 17.90 -5.80 3.43
C PHE A 164 19.18 -6.19 2.69
N VAL A 165 19.06 -6.57 1.44
CA VAL A 165 20.22 -6.92 0.60
C VAL A 165 20.81 -5.66 0.00
N VAL A 166 22.10 -5.43 0.25
CA VAL A 166 22.83 -4.25 -0.20
C VAL A 166 23.57 -4.55 -1.49
N GLY A 167 23.51 -3.64 -2.44
CA GLY A 167 24.28 -3.64 -3.69
C GLY A 167 24.53 -2.21 -4.15
N LYS A 168 25.29 -2.03 -5.24
CA LYS A 168 25.62 -0.70 -5.79
C LYS A 168 24.40 0.24 -5.97
N PRO A 169 23.22 -0.27 -6.44
CA PRO A 169 22.05 0.59 -6.66
C PRO A 169 21.42 1.18 -5.38
N ASN A 170 21.68 0.62 -4.21
CA ASN A 170 21.03 1.01 -2.95
C ASN A 170 22.00 1.24 -1.78
N GLU A 171 23.31 1.17 -2.05
CA GLU A 171 24.36 1.27 -1.02
C GLU A 171 24.32 2.59 -0.26
N LEU A 172 24.20 3.72 -0.97
CA LEU A 172 24.12 5.04 -0.35
C LEU A 172 22.88 5.16 0.54
N ALA A 173 21.72 4.79 0.02
CA ALA A 173 20.46 4.86 0.77
C ALA A 173 20.50 3.97 2.03
N PHE A 174 21.09 2.78 1.93
CA PHE A 174 21.30 1.90 3.08
C PHE A 174 22.25 2.53 4.12
N ALA A 175 23.39 3.07 3.70
CA ALA A 175 24.39 3.66 4.60
C ALA A 175 23.83 4.87 5.37
N VAL A 176 23.10 5.76 4.68
CA VAL A 176 22.46 6.93 5.31
C VAL A 176 21.32 6.52 6.23
N ALA A 177 20.48 5.54 5.82
CA ALA A 177 19.40 5.01 6.63
C ALA A 177 19.95 4.39 7.93
N ARG A 178 20.99 3.62 7.83
CA ARG A 178 21.66 3.01 8.98
C ARG A 178 22.27 4.07 9.90
N ARG A 179 22.94 5.08 9.33
CA ARG A 179 23.48 6.20 10.11
C ARG A 179 22.41 6.98 10.85
N ALA A 180 21.27 7.25 10.20
CA ALA A 180 20.15 7.93 10.83
C ALA A 180 19.51 7.12 11.98
N ALA A 181 19.56 5.78 11.89
CA ALA A 181 19.06 4.88 12.93
C ALA A 181 20.01 4.78 14.14
N GLU A 182 21.32 4.74 13.92
CA GLU A 182 22.35 4.52 14.94
C GLU A 182 22.71 5.78 15.74
N THR A 183 22.46 6.97 15.19
CA THR A 183 22.91 8.23 15.78
C THR A 183 21.83 8.88 16.64
N GLU A 184 22.14 9.20 17.90
CA GLU A 184 21.21 9.96 18.76
C GLU A 184 21.11 11.43 18.30
N ARG A 185 22.21 12.00 17.87
CA ARG A 185 22.22 13.35 17.27
C ARG A 185 21.80 13.25 15.81
N VAL A 186 20.86 14.11 15.44
CA VAL A 186 20.36 14.20 14.07
C VAL A 186 21.50 14.58 13.13
N ALA A 187 21.94 13.62 12.31
CA ALA A 187 23.04 13.84 11.39
C ALA A 187 22.59 14.54 10.09
N PHE A 188 21.38 14.18 9.64
CA PHE A 188 20.79 14.69 8.39
C PHE A 188 19.30 14.96 8.62
N ASN A 189 18.83 16.18 8.35
CA ASN A 189 17.44 16.53 8.57
C ASN A 189 16.90 17.50 7.50
N PRO A 190 15.92 17.07 6.70
CA PRO A 190 15.35 15.73 6.65
C PRO A 190 16.29 14.69 6.02
N LEU A 191 16.06 13.40 6.29
CA LEU A 191 16.52 12.31 5.43
C LEU A 191 15.42 12.03 4.40
N PHE A 192 15.74 12.20 3.13
CA PHE A 192 14.81 12.00 2.03
C PHE A 192 15.24 10.81 1.16
N LEU A 193 14.46 9.72 1.20
CA LEU A 193 14.72 8.51 0.42
C LEU A 193 13.81 8.49 -0.82
N TYR A 194 14.38 8.44 -2.01
CA TYR A 194 13.56 8.39 -3.21
C TYR A 194 13.99 7.31 -4.20
N GLY A 195 13.08 6.96 -5.09
CA GLY A 195 13.30 5.97 -6.13
C GLY A 195 12.01 5.33 -6.59
N GLY A 196 12.02 4.61 -7.67
CA GLY A 196 10.86 3.96 -8.26
C GLY A 196 10.07 3.07 -7.32
N VAL A 197 8.91 2.63 -7.76
CA VAL A 197 8.04 1.73 -6.98
C VAL A 197 8.73 0.37 -6.77
N GLY A 198 8.63 -0.18 -5.56
CA GLY A 198 9.13 -1.53 -5.25
C GLY A 198 10.65 -1.67 -5.16
N LEU A 199 11.41 -0.58 -4.98
CA LEU A 199 12.87 -0.60 -4.83
C LEU A 199 13.38 -0.73 -3.39
N GLY A 200 12.48 -0.78 -2.39
CA GLY A 200 12.86 -1.01 -0.98
C GLY A 200 12.83 0.22 -0.07
N LYS A 201 12.27 1.37 -0.49
CA LYS A 201 12.10 2.57 0.36
C LYS A 201 11.41 2.26 1.69
N THR A 202 10.22 1.68 1.62
CA THR A 202 9.43 1.27 2.79
C THR A 202 10.18 0.27 3.67
N HIS A 203 10.95 -0.65 3.07
CA HIS A 203 11.81 -1.58 3.82
C HIS A 203 12.85 -0.83 4.66
N LEU A 204 13.58 0.12 4.06
CA LEU A 204 14.56 0.93 4.79
C LEU A 204 13.90 1.77 5.89
N MET A 205 12.72 2.36 5.64
CA MET A 205 12.00 3.10 6.67
C MET A 205 11.61 2.22 7.86
N HIS A 206 11.06 1.04 7.61
CA HIS A 206 10.76 0.09 8.68
C HIS A 206 12.03 -0.39 9.40
N ALA A 207 13.12 -0.64 8.66
CA ALA A 207 14.40 -1.05 9.24
C ALA A 207 14.96 0.01 10.20
N ILE A 208 14.87 1.30 9.83
CA ILE A 208 15.22 2.42 10.71
C ILE A 208 14.37 2.39 11.98
N ALA A 209 13.05 2.30 11.82
CA ALA A 209 12.13 2.32 12.95
C ALA A 209 12.37 1.14 13.92
N TRP A 210 12.58 -0.07 13.41
CA TRP A 210 12.92 -1.24 14.20
C TRP A 210 14.23 -1.07 14.95
N HIS A 211 15.28 -0.61 14.25
CA HIS A 211 16.60 -0.42 14.84
C HIS A 211 16.58 0.62 15.97
N ILE A 212 15.92 1.76 15.77
CA ILE A 212 15.81 2.80 16.82
C ILE A 212 15.07 2.23 18.05
N ARG A 213 14.02 1.44 17.85
CA ARG A 213 13.25 0.86 18.96
C ARG A 213 14.04 -0.20 19.74
N GLU A 214 14.88 -0.96 19.06
CA GLU A 214 15.74 -1.96 19.71
C GLU A 214 16.86 -1.29 20.50
N GLN A 215 17.51 -0.27 19.93
CA GLN A 215 18.66 0.39 20.55
C GLN A 215 18.27 1.50 21.55
N SER A 216 17.15 2.18 21.31
CA SER A 216 16.70 3.32 22.10
C SER A 216 15.20 3.28 22.33
N PRO A 217 14.69 2.36 23.22
CA PRO A 217 13.25 2.18 23.43
C PRO A 217 12.51 3.43 23.97
N SER A 218 13.25 4.37 24.56
CA SER A 218 12.71 5.64 25.05
C SER A 218 12.38 6.63 23.94
N ARG A 219 12.97 6.50 22.75
CA ARG A 219 12.70 7.39 21.62
C ARG A 219 11.34 7.09 20.99
N LYS A 220 10.53 8.10 20.89
CA LYS A 220 9.20 8.01 20.27
C LYS A 220 9.32 8.08 18.75
N VAL A 221 9.17 6.93 18.09
CA VAL A 221 9.17 6.83 16.62
C VAL A 221 7.74 6.73 16.13
N MET A 222 7.34 7.62 15.22
CA MET A 222 6.06 7.57 14.52
C MET A 222 6.29 7.32 13.03
N TYR A 223 5.78 6.20 12.53
CA TYR A 223 5.76 5.84 11.12
C TYR A 223 4.33 5.85 10.58
N LEU A 224 4.10 6.52 9.46
CA LEU A 224 2.83 6.48 8.74
C LEU A 224 3.01 6.82 7.26
N SER A 225 2.06 6.39 6.42
CA SER A 225 2.00 6.86 5.04
C SER A 225 1.46 8.28 4.97
N ALA A 226 1.81 9.02 3.92
CA ALA A 226 1.27 10.36 3.65
C ALA A 226 -0.26 10.37 3.56
N GLU A 227 -0.89 9.29 3.07
CA GLU A 227 -2.35 9.12 3.08
C GLU A 227 -2.92 9.06 4.50
N LYS A 228 -2.25 8.32 5.41
CA LYS A 228 -2.68 8.26 6.83
C LYS A 228 -2.51 9.61 7.53
N PHE A 229 -1.41 10.34 7.22
CA PHE A 229 -1.23 11.70 7.71
C PHE A 229 -2.39 12.60 7.27
N MET A 230 -2.68 12.63 5.98
CA MET A 230 -3.80 13.40 5.41
C MET A 230 -5.15 13.00 6.06
N TYR A 231 -5.41 11.70 6.21
CA TYR A 231 -6.64 11.22 6.83
C TYR A 231 -6.77 11.70 8.29
N ARG A 232 -5.70 11.62 9.09
CA ARG A 232 -5.69 12.11 10.48
C ARG A 232 -5.91 13.61 10.55
N PHE A 233 -5.28 14.37 9.65
CA PHE A 233 -5.46 15.83 9.57
C PHE A 233 -6.90 16.20 9.20
N VAL A 234 -7.47 15.62 8.15
CA VAL A 234 -8.86 15.86 7.74
C VAL A 234 -9.83 15.49 8.86
N ARG A 235 -9.57 14.40 9.58
CA ARG A 235 -10.35 14.01 10.76
C ARG A 235 -10.26 15.07 11.85
N ALA A 236 -9.06 15.56 12.17
CA ALA A 236 -8.86 16.61 13.17
C ALA A 236 -9.59 17.92 12.81
N LEU A 237 -9.58 18.31 11.51
CA LEU A 237 -10.36 19.46 11.02
C LEU A 237 -11.86 19.24 11.22
N ARG A 238 -12.38 18.07 10.85
CA ARG A 238 -13.82 17.73 10.95
C ARG A 238 -14.31 17.80 12.41
N PHE A 239 -13.51 17.30 13.34
CA PHE A 239 -13.87 17.26 14.77
C PHE A 239 -13.37 18.48 15.55
N ARG A 240 -12.77 19.49 14.89
CA ARG A 240 -12.19 20.71 15.50
C ARG A 240 -11.12 20.40 16.56
N ASP A 241 -10.39 19.30 16.39
CA ASP A 241 -9.35 18.82 17.32
C ASP A 241 -7.96 18.91 16.68
N THR A 242 -7.66 20.06 16.10
CA THR A 242 -6.36 20.30 15.45
C THR A 242 -5.21 20.46 16.44
N MET A 243 -5.51 20.83 17.69
CA MET A 243 -4.48 20.97 18.74
C MET A 243 -3.91 19.61 19.13
N SER A 244 -4.78 18.65 19.47
CA SER A 244 -4.31 17.27 19.79
C SER A 244 -3.56 16.63 18.62
N PHE A 245 -4.00 16.89 17.37
CA PHE A 245 -3.26 16.44 16.18
C PHE A 245 -1.84 17.03 16.18
N LYS A 246 -1.68 18.34 16.36
CA LYS A 246 -0.38 19.01 16.37
C LYS A 246 0.51 18.50 17.50
N GLU A 247 -0.03 18.37 18.70
CA GLU A 247 0.68 17.83 19.85
C GLU A 247 1.17 16.39 19.61
N GLN A 248 0.32 15.53 19.06
CA GLN A 248 0.68 14.15 18.75
C GLN A 248 1.88 14.08 17.80
N PHE A 249 1.86 14.86 16.71
CA PHE A 249 2.95 14.82 15.71
C PHE A 249 4.22 15.54 16.18
N ARG A 250 4.10 16.61 16.98
CA ARG A 250 5.25 17.37 17.48
C ARG A 250 5.91 16.74 18.71
N SER A 251 5.23 15.82 19.40
CA SER A 251 5.76 15.15 20.59
C SER A 251 6.69 13.98 20.30
N VAL A 252 6.93 13.65 19.02
CA VAL A 252 7.77 12.50 18.62
C VAL A 252 9.22 12.92 18.47
N ASP A 253 10.14 11.97 18.70
CA ASP A 253 11.57 12.18 18.47
C ASP A 253 11.97 11.89 17.02
N VAL A 254 11.21 11.01 16.35
CA VAL A 254 11.42 10.63 14.95
C VAL A 254 10.07 10.57 14.24
N LEU A 255 9.87 11.41 13.24
CA LEU A 255 8.71 11.35 12.35
C LEU A 255 9.12 10.75 11.01
N MET A 256 8.39 9.71 10.59
CA MET A 256 8.64 9.00 9.34
C MET A 256 7.38 9.03 8.46
N ILE A 257 7.47 9.66 7.29
CA ILE A 257 6.36 9.78 6.33
C ILE A 257 6.72 9.03 5.05
N ASP A 258 5.97 7.98 4.77
CA ASP A 258 6.15 7.16 3.57
C ASP A 258 5.27 7.67 2.42
N ASP A 259 5.85 7.70 1.21
CA ASP A 259 5.18 8.05 -0.04
C ASP A 259 4.57 9.47 -0.02
N VAL A 260 5.38 10.49 0.27
CA VAL A 260 4.95 11.90 0.41
C VAL A 260 4.27 12.47 -0.84
N GLN A 261 4.48 11.89 -2.03
CA GLN A 261 3.83 12.31 -3.26
C GLN A 261 2.28 12.26 -3.18
N PHE A 262 1.70 11.49 -2.26
CA PHE A 262 0.24 11.42 -2.10
C PHE A 262 -0.41 12.68 -1.50
N ILE A 263 0.38 13.60 -0.93
CA ILE A 263 -0.13 14.92 -0.53
C ILE A 263 -0.03 15.96 -1.66
N SER A 264 0.57 15.65 -2.81
CA SER A 264 0.64 16.57 -3.95
C SER A 264 -0.75 17.02 -4.40
N GLY A 265 -0.91 18.31 -4.70
CA GLY A 265 -2.20 18.90 -5.06
C GLY A 265 -3.22 18.98 -3.93
N LYS A 266 -2.78 18.84 -2.65
CA LYS A 266 -3.62 18.95 -1.45
C LYS A 266 -3.14 20.12 -0.58
N ASP A 267 -3.42 21.35 -1.00
CA ASP A 267 -2.82 22.57 -0.46
C ASP A 267 -2.92 22.67 1.08
N SER A 268 -4.10 22.50 1.65
CA SER A 268 -4.27 22.56 3.12
C SER A 268 -3.51 21.47 3.87
N THR A 269 -3.34 20.29 3.26
CA THR A 269 -2.54 19.18 3.84
C THR A 269 -1.05 19.47 3.73
N GLN A 270 -0.61 20.04 2.59
CA GLN A 270 0.78 20.44 2.39
C GLN A 270 1.17 21.55 3.37
N GLU A 271 0.28 22.52 3.61
CA GLU A 271 0.50 23.59 4.57
C GLU A 271 0.67 23.07 6.00
N GLU A 272 -0.24 22.20 6.47
CA GLU A 272 -0.11 21.61 7.82
C GLU A 272 1.12 20.70 7.93
N PHE A 273 1.42 19.93 6.87
CA PHE A 273 2.63 19.13 6.80
C PHE A 273 3.88 20.01 6.91
N PHE A 274 3.93 21.11 6.17
CA PHE A 274 5.04 22.07 6.21
C PHE A 274 5.25 22.66 7.62
N HIS A 275 4.17 23.05 8.32
CA HIS A 275 4.26 23.56 9.69
C HIS A 275 4.72 22.49 10.68
N THR A 276 4.21 21.27 10.57
CA THR A 276 4.63 20.15 11.41
C THR A 276 6.09 19.79 11.17
N PHE A 277 6.50 19.74 9.92
CA PHE A 277 7.87 19.49 9.49
C PHE A 277 8.84 20.52 10.06
N ASN A 278 8.57 21.82 9.87
CA ASN A 278 9.44 22.89 10.36
C ASN A 278 9.57 22.86 11.89
N ALA A 279 8.46 22.68 12.61
CA ALA A 279 8.50 22.61 14.07
C ALA A 279 9.41 21.46 14.54
N LEU A 280 9.34 20.29 13.96
CA LEU A 280 10.17 19.16 14.30
C LEU A 280 11.67 19.41 13.97
N VAL A 281 11.96 20.01 12.81
CA VAL A 281 13.33 20.33 12.40
C VAL A 281 13.95 21.39 13.31
N GLU A 282 13.19 22.43 13.68
CA GLU A 282 13.58 23.50 14.62
C GLU A 282 13.86 22.95 16.03
N ASP A 283 13.04 21.98 16.48
CA ASP A 283 13.22 21.29 17.75
C ASP A 283 14.34 20.22 17.71
N GLY A 284 15.07 20.11 16.60
CA GLY A 284 16.13 19.11 16.42
C GLY A 284 15.65 17.68 16.37
N ARG A 285 14.36 17.44 16.07
CA ARG A 285 13.79 16.10 15.90
C ARG A 285 14.07 15.55 14.51
N GLN A 286 14.25 14.24 14.41
CA GLN A 286 14.55 13.59 13.14
C GLN A 286 13.29 13.47 12.26
N VAL A 287 13.39 13.93 11.02
CA VAL A 287 12.35 13.72 9.99
C VAL A 287 12.92 12.86 8.88
N ILE A 288 12.19 11.78 8.52
CA ILE A 288 12.55 10.85 7.45
C ILE A 288 11.36 10.75 6.50
N ILE A 289 11.62 10.92 5.22
CA ILE A 289 10.57 11.00 4.20
C ILE A 289 10.93 10.08 3.05
N SER A 290 9.94 9.40 2.48
CA SER A 290 10.12 8.69 1.22
C SER A 290 9.26 9.28 0.10
N ALA A 291 9.71 9.11 -1.14
CA ALA A 291 8.97 9.47 -2.34
C ALA A 291 9.33 8.57 -3.53
N ASP A 292 8.49 8.62 -4.58
CA ASP A 292 8.78 7.94 -5.84
C ASP A 292 9.73 8.74 -6.76
N LYS A 293 9.87 10.06 -6.53
CA LYS A 293 10.70 11.00 -7.30
C LYS A 293 11.55 11.85 -6.38
N SER A 294 12.56 12.53 -6.96
CA SER A 294 13.39 13.51 -6.25
C SER A 294 12.53 14.70 -5.76
N PRO A 295 12.96 15.44 -4.72
CA PRO A 295 12.22 16.63 -4.26
C PRO A 295 11.96 17.64 -5.38
N THR A 296 12.89 17.79 -6.33
CA THR A 296 12.75 18.69 -7.47
C THR A 296 11.69 18.26 -8.48
N ASP A 297 11.44 16.97 -8.58
CA ASP A 297 10.55 16.34 -9.57
C ASP A 297 9.13 16.05 -9.01
N LEU A 298 8.86 16.45 -7.75
CA LEU A 298 7.53 16.29 -7.14
C LEU A 298 6.55 17.33 -7.70
N GLU A 299 5.83 16.94 -8.74
CA GLU A 299 4.80 17.76 -9.35
C GLU A 299 3.59 17.96 -8.40
N GLY A 300 3.00 19.17 -8.41
CA GLY A 300 1.87 19.50 -7.53
C GLY A 300 2.23 19.70 -6.06
N MET A 301 3.53 19.70 -5.73
CA MET A 301 4.02 20.06 -4.41
C MET A 301 4.48 21.53 -4.40
N GLU A 302 4.13 22.28 -3.35
CA GLU A 302 4.52 23.68 -3.18
C GLU A 302 6.04 23.83 -3.21
N GLU A 303 6.54 24.90 -3.84
CA GLU A 303 7.97 25.17 -4.01
C GLU A 303 8.71 25.27 -2.67
N ARG A 304 8.08 25.94 -1.69
CA ARG A 304 8.65 26.06 -0.33
C ARG A 304 8.86 24.70 0.33
N LEU A 305 7.91 23.78 0.16
CA LEU A 305 8.01 22.42 0.71
C LEU A 305 9.09 21.60 -0.04
N ARG A 306 9.11 21.65 -1.38
CA ARG A 306 10.15 20.99 -2.18
C ARG A 306 11.56 21.44 -1.80
N SER A 307 11.75 22.75 -1.60
CA SER A 307 13.03 23.32 -1.16
C SER A 307 13.45 22.76 0.20
N ARG A 308 12.54 22.69 1.16
CA ARG A 308 12.80 22.13 2.50
C ARG A 308 13.10 20.63 2.46
N LEU A 309 12.37 19.86 1.65
CA LEU A 309 12.60 18.42 1.47
C LEU A 309 13.99 18.14 0.88
N GLY A 310 14.49 19.02 0.02
CA GLY A 310 15.81 18.92 -0.59
C GLY A 310 16.96 19.48 0.26
N TRP A 311 16.68 20.14 1.39
CA TRP A 311 17.71 20.80 2.21
C TRP A 311 18.66 19.84 2.93
N GLY A 312 18.14 18.67 3.39
CA GLY A 312 18.88 17.68 4.15
C GLY A 312 19.64 16.68 3.26
N MET A 313 19.67 15.43 3.70
CA MET A 313 20.29 14.35 2.92
C MET A 313 19.24 13.70 2.01
N VAL A 314 19.48 13.79 0.72
CA VAL A 314 18.65 13.16 -0.32
C VAL A 314 19.41 11.94 -0.84
N ALA A 315 18.82 10.75 -0.65
CA ALA A 315 19.42 9.48 -1.06
C ALA A 315 18.51 8.75 -2.05
N ASP A 316 19.05 8.42 -3.21
CA ASP A 316 18.34 7.72 -4.27
C ASP A 316 18.52 6.20 -4.17
N ILE A 317 17.47 5.49 -4.58
CA ILE A 317 17.48 4.04 -4.75
C ILE A 317 17.23 3.75 -6.22
N HIS A 318 18.25 3.18 -6.85
CA HIS A 318 18.18 2.86 -8.29
C HIS A 318 17.55 1.50 -8.54
N PRO A 319 17.08 1.23 -9.77
CA PRO A 319 16.66 -0.10 -10.20
C PRO A 319 17.76 -1.13 -9.93
N ALA A 320 17.37 -2.28 -9.37
CA ALA A 320 18.29 -3.34 -9.04
C ALA A 320 19.01 -3.86 -10.30
N ASP A 321 20.33 -3.93 -10.26
CA ASP A 321 21.12 -4.64 -11.26
C ASP A 321 20.93 -6.16 -11.14
N TYR A 322 21.52 -6.92 -12.05
CA TYR A 322 21.39 -8.38 -12.06
C TYR A 322 21.91 -9.00 -10.76
N GLU A 323 23.07 -8.55 -10.30
CA GLU A 323 23.74 -9.04 -9.09
C GLU A 323 22.87 -8.82 -7.85
N LEU A 324 22.31 -7.63 -7.71
CA LEU A 324 21.42 -7.32 -6.58
C LEU A 324 20.13 -8.14 -6.65
N ARG A 325 19.52 -8.29 -7.83
CA ARG A 325 18.33 -9.13 -7.98
C ARG A 325 18.60 -10.59 -7.60
N LEU A 326 19.73 -11.14 -8.09
CA LEU A 326 20.13 -12.52 -7.76
C LEU A 326 20.39 -12.67 -6.25
N GLY A 327 21.11 -11.73 -5.63
CA GLY A 327 21.37 -11.73 -4.19
C GLY A 327 20.09 -11.66 -3.35
N ILE A 328 19.10 -10.87 -3.77
CA ILE A 328 17.78 -10.81 -3.11
C ILE A 328 17.06 -12.15 -3.21
N LEU A 329 17.05 -12.77 -4.38
CA LEU A 329 16.44 -14.09 -4.57
C LEU A 329 17.12 -15.16 -3.71
N GLN A 330 18.46 -15.17 -3.65
CA GLN A 330 19.24 -16.11 -2.83
C GLN A 330 18.92 -15.94 -1.35
N ALA A 331 19.01 -14.71 -0.81
CA ALA A 331 18.72 -14.43 0.60
C ALA A 331 17.28 -14.81 1.00
N LYS A 332 16.34 -14.78 0.07
CA LYS A 332 14.96 -15.23 0.32
C LYS A 332 14.78 -16.73 0.13
N ALA A 333 15.48 -17.34 -0.82
CA ALA A 333 15.47 -18.79 -1.03
C ALA A 333 16.08 -19.55 0.16
N GLU A 334 17.14 -19.02 0.79
CA GLU A 334 17.74 -19.61 2.00
C GLU A 334 16.76 -19.70 3.17
N LYS A 335 15.79 -18.81 3.25
CA LYS A 335 14.75 -18.80 4.30
C LYS A 335 13.49 -19.57 3.89
N ALA A 336 13.45 -20.10 2.68
CA ALA A 336 12.29 -20.79 2.15
C ALA A 336 12.20 -22.22 2.69
N PRO A 337 10.98 -22.77 2.89
CA PRO A 337 10.79 -24.14 3.34
C PRO A 337 11.07 -25.20 2.27
N VAL A 338 11.30 -24.78 1.03
CA VAL A 338 11.57 -25.65 -0.13
C VAL A 338 12.83 -25.19 -0.82
N GLU A 339 13.71 -26.12 -1.17
CA GLU A 339 14.94 -25.83 -1.90
C GLU A 339 14.62 -25.37 -3.34
N ILE A 340 15.22 -24.25 -3.75
CA ILE A 340 15.07 -23.70 -5.09
C ILE A 340 16.39 -23.85 -5.83
N PRO A 341 16.42 -24.57 -6.97
CA PRO A 341 17.64 -24.69 -7.77
C PRO A 341 18.21 -23.34 -8.18
N HIS A 342 19.53 -23.16 -8.03
CA HIS A 342 20.21 -21.90 -8.35
C HIS A 342 19.93 -21.41 -9.77
N LYS A 343 19.85 -22.33 -10.75
CA LYS A 343 19.50 -22.02 -12.15
C LYS A 343 18.13 -21.35 -12.29
N VAL A 344 17.18 -21.67 -11.42
CA VAL A 344 15.85 -21.01 -11.43
C VAL A 344 15.95 -19.58 -10.88
N LEU A 345 16.78 -19.34 -9.86
CA LEU A 345 17.03 -18.00 -9.34
C LEU A 345 17.75 -17.12 -10.37
N GLU A 346 18.73 -17.66 -11.08
CA GLU A 346 19.41 -16.97 -12.20
C GLU A 346 18.43 -16.63 -13.32
N PHE A 347 17.58 -17.60 -13.71
CA PHE A 347 16.55 -17.39 -14.72
C PHE A 347 15.60 -16.25 -14.31
N MET A 348 15.13 -16.25 -13.06
CA MET A 348 14.26 -15.19 -12.54
C MET A 348 14.96 -13.83 -12.53
N ALA A 349 16.20 -13.77 -12.01
CA ALA A 349 16.98 -12.54 -11.94
C ALA A 349 17.24 -11.94 -13.33
N HIS A 350 17.42 -12.78 -14.34
CA HIS A 350 17.63 -12.36 -15.72
C HIS A 350 16.34 -11.85 -16.38
N ARG A 351 15.22 -12.54 -16.14
CA ARG A 351 13.97 -12.31 -16.86
C ARG A 351 13.07 -11.25 -16.22
N ILE A 352 13.12 -11.08 -14.89
CA ILE A 352 12.28 -10.14 -14.14
C ILE A 352 13.14 -8.92 -13.78
N VAL A 353 13.07 -7.89 -14.60
CA VAL A 353 13.91 -6.68 -14.48
C VAL A 353 13.14 -5.46 -13.98
N SER A 354 11.84 -5.57 -13.76
CA SER A 354 10.94 -4.48 -13.46
C SER A 354 11.21 -3.83 -12.09
N ASN A 355 11.01 -4.56 -11.03
CA ASN A 355 11.24 -4.11 -9.65
C ASN A 355 11.34 -5.28 -8.68
N VAL A 356 11.87 -5.01 -7.47
CA VAL A 356 12.08 -6.05 -6.45
C VAL A 356 10.77 -6.62 -5.93
N ARG A 357 9.69 -5.84 -5.87
CA ARG A 357 8.36 -6.32 -5.42
C ARG A 357 7.81 -7.40 -6.36
N GLU A 358 7.93 -7.20 -7.66
CA GLU A 358 7.52 -8.21 -8.65
C GLU A 358 8.42 -9.45 -8.61
N LEU A 359 9.73 -9.25 -8.42
CA LEU A 359 10.69 -10.33 -8.26
C LEU A 359 10.37 -11.22 -7.04
N GLU A 360 10.07 -10.59 -5.90
CA GLU A 360 9.63 -11.29 -4.67
C GLU A 360 8.27 -11.97 -4.86
N GLY A 361 7.34 -11.30 -5.52
CA GLY A 361 6.03 -11.87 -5.85
C GLY A 361 6.13 -13.12 -6.71
N ALA A 362 7.03 -13.11 -7.70
CA ALA A 362 7.31 -14.25 -8.56
C ALA A 362 7.92 -15.43 -7.76
N LEU A 363 8.88 -15.16 -6.87
CA LEU A 363 9.48 -16.18 -6.01
C LEU A 363 8.42 -16.81 -5.10
N ASN A 364 7.59 -16.00 -4.46
CA ASN A 364 6.52 -16.48 -3.59
C ASN A 364 5.50 -17.34 -4.37
N ARG A 365 5.24 -17.02 -5.64
CA ARG A 365 4.34 -17.80 -6.51
C ARG A 365 4.92 -19.18 -6.80
N ILE A 366 6.23 -19.27 -7.08
CA ILE A 366 6.94 -20.55 -7.29
C ILE A 366 6.91 -21.39 -6.01
N LEU A 367 7.25 -20.79 -4.87
CA LEU A 367 7.25 -21.47 -3.58
C LEU A 367 5.85 -21.99 -3.21
N ALA A 368 4.83 -21.17 -3.36
CA ALA A 368 3.45 -21.57 -3.09
C ALA A 368 3.02 -22.75 -4.00
N HIS A 369 3.39 -22.71 -5.27
CA HIS A 369 3.07 -23.80 -6.20
C HIS A 369 3.80 -25.10 -5.82
N ALA A 370 5.08 -25.05 -5.47
CA ALA A 370 5.84 -26.21 -5.03
C ALA A 370 5.28 -26.83 -3.76
N MET A 371 4.90 -25.99 -2.79
CA MET A 371 4.34 -26.44 -1.51
C MET A 371 2.92 -27.02 -1.62
N LEU A 372 2.08 -26.45 -2.50
CA LEU A 372 0.67 -26.85 -2.62
C LEU A 372 0.44 -27.97 -3.62
N VAL A 373 1.23 -27.99 -4.71
CA VAL A 373 1.06 -28.96 -5.80
C VAL A 373 2.07 -30.08 -5.71
N GLY A 374 3.19 -29.89 -4.98
CA GLY A 374 4.24 -30.90 -4.79
C GLY A 374 5.08 -31.17 -6.05
N ARG A 375 5.05 -30.24 -7.02
CA ARG A 375 5.86 -30.37 -8.25
C ARG A 375 7.26 -29.82 -8.02
N GLU A 376 8.24 -30.51 -8.65
CA GLU A 376 9.64 -30.08 -8.67
C GLU A 376 9.79 -28.68 -9.33
N ILE A 377 10.64 -27.86 -8.72
CA ILE A 377 10.96 -26.52 -9.25
C ILE A 377 12.02 -26.66 -10.32
N THR A 378 11.62 -26.49 -11.58
CA THR A 378 12.50 -26.45 -12.75
C THR A 378 12.39 -25.13 -13.49
N ILE A 379 13.31 -24.84 -14.42
CA ILE A 379 13.22 -23.64 -15.26
C ILE A 379 11.93 -23.64 -16.08
N ASP A 380 11.53 -24.79 -16.61
CA ASP A 380 10.33 -24.93 -17.44
C ASP A 380 9.06 -24.70 -16.61
N SER A 381 8.97 -25.32 -15.43
CA SER A 381 7.83 -25.10 -14.53
C SER A 381 7.75 -23.64 -14.04
N ALA A 382 8.90 -23.01 -13.78
CA ALA A 382 8.95 -21.60 -13.41
C ALA A 382 8.55 -20.68 -14.58
N ALA A 383 8.99 -20.97 -15.81
CA ALA A 383 8.62 -20.21 -16.99
C ALA A 383 7.13 -20.29 -17.31
N GLU A 384 6.53 -21.48 -17.17
CA GLU A 384 5.09 -21.70 -17.35
C GLU A 384 4.30 -20.92 -16.29
N LEU A 385 4.68 -21.06 -15.01
CA LEU A 385 4.00 -20.44 -13.89
C LEU A 385 4.06 -18.92 -13.92
N LEU A 386 5.16 -18.36 -14.41
CA LEU A 386 5.42 -16.92 -14.50
C LEU A 386 5.13 -16.34 -15.89
N ALA A 387 4.54 -17.09 -16.81
CA ALA A 387 4.34 -16.67 -18.19
C ALA A 387 3.68 -15.30 -18.36
N ASP A 388 2.71 -14.97 -17.50
CA ASP A 388 2.02 -13.68 -17.53
C ASP A 388 2.96 -12.52 -17.16
N LEU A 389 3.73 -12.70 -16.09
CA LEU A 389 4.69 -11.72 -15.59
C LEU A 389 5.86 -11.55 -16.57
N LEU A 390 6.34 -12.64 -17.12
CA LEU A 390 7.42 -12.62 -18.12
C LEU A 390 6.98 -11.92 -19.41
N ARG A 391 5.74 -12.11 -19.85
CA ARG A 391 5.15 -11.37 -20.97
C ARG A 391 5.02 -9.87 -20.68
N ALA A 392 4.59 -9.52 -19.49
CA ALA A 392 4.51 -8.12 -19.06
C ALA A 392 5.90 -7.47 -18.97
N SER A 393 6.88 -8.19 -18.43
CA SER A 393 8.27 -7.72 -18.31
C SER A 393 8.96 -7.61 -19.69
N SER A 394 8.68 -8.50 -20.62
CA SER A 394 9.22 -8.44 -21.99
C SER A 394 8.63 -7.30 -22.82
N ARG A 395 7.46 -6.78 -22.43
CA ARG A 395 6.84 -5.60 -23.04
C ARG A 395 7.35 -4.29 -22.45
N GLN A 396 8.18 -4.32 -21.41
CA GLN A 396 8.80 -3.10 -20.90
C GLN A 396 9.79 -2.57 -21.93
N ILE A 397 9.45 -1.41 -22.46
CA ILE A 397 10.26 -0.68 -23.43
C ILE A 397 11.57 -0.28 -22.75
N SER A 398 12.71 -0.83 -23.23
CA SER A 398 14.03 -0.44 -22.74
C SER A 398 14.53 0.81 -23.46
N VAL A 399 15.36 1.62 -22.78
CA VAL A 399 15.99 2.79 -23.42
C VAL A 399 16.87 2.38 -24.61
N ASP A 400 17.54 1.24 -24.51
CA ASP A 400 18.32 0.69 -25.64
C ASP A 400 17.44 0.38 -26.86
N ALA A 401 16.25 -0.20 -26.65
CA ALA A 401 15.29 -0.42 -27.74
C ALA A 401 14.83 0.91 -28.35
N ILE A 402 14.57 1.93 -27.53
CA ILE A 402 14.22 3.28 -28.00
C ILE A 402 15.36 3.87 -28.82
N GLN A 403 16.60 3.82 -28.33
CA GLN A 403 17.78 4.34 -29.03
C GLN A 403 17.99 3.66 -30.38
N LYS A 404 17.88 2.32 -30.43
CA LYS A 404 18.00 1.55 -31.66
C LYS A 404 16.91 1.92 -32.66
N ARG A 405 15.67 2.04 -32.22
CA ARG A 405 14.53 2.34 -33.09
C ARG A 405 14.61 3.76 -33.64
N VAL A 406 14.92 4.75 -32.78
CA VAL A 406 15.11 6.14 -33.21
C VAL A 406 16.31 6.26 -34.12
N ALA A 407 17.44 5.61 -33.84
CA ALA A 407 18.61 5.62 -34.69
C ALA A 407 18.31 5.03 -36.08
N ALA A 408 17.58 3.92 -36.16
CA ALA A 408 17.15 3.32 -37.40
C ALA A 408 16.21 4.23 -38.20
N HIS A 409 15.26 4.89 -37.55
CA HIS A 409 14.30 5.80 -38.19
C HIS A 409 14.97 7.01 -38.84
N TYR A 410 15.96 7.61 -38.16
CA TYR A 410 16.70 8.77 -38.67
C TYR A 410 17.99 8.41 -39.42
N GLY A 411 18.25 7.12 -39.72
CA GLY A 411 19.41 6.67 -40.48
C GLY A 411 20.77 6.96 -39.81
N MET A 412 20.83 7.03 -38.47
CA MET A 412 22.03 7.33 -37.70
C MET A 412 22.57 6.10 -36.97
N ARG A 413 23.82 6.11 -36.55
CA ARG A 413 24.40 5.05 -35.76
C ARG A 413 23.95 5.15 -34.30
N VAL A 414 23.69 4.02 -33.64
CA VAL A 414 23.34 3.99 -32.21
C VAL A 414 24.44 4.65 -31.36
N SER A 415 25.72 4.50 -31.74
CA SER A 415 26.85 5.17 -31.09
C SER A 415 26.77 6.69 -31.06
N ASP A 416 26.06 7.30 -32.03
CA ASP A 416 25.87 8.75 -32.06
C ASP A 416 24.91 9.25 -30.95
N MET A 417 24.06 8.36 -30.39
CA MET A 417 23.23 8.67 -29.21
C MET A 417 24.08 9.02 -27.98
N PHE A 418 25.26 8.41 -27.86
CA PHE A 418 26.19 8.62 -26.74
C PHE A 418 27.24 9.68 -27.04
N SER A 419 27.41 10.07 -28.31
CA SER A 419 28.51 10.92 -28.76
C SER A 419 28.37 12.37 -28.24
N ALA A 420 29.50 13.08 -28.07
CA ALA A 420 29.52 14.50 -27.71
C ALA A 420 29.10 15.44 -28.87
N ARG A 421 28.88 14.91 -30.08
CA ARG A 421 28.50 15.69 -31.26
C ARG A 421 27.21 16.46 -31.07
N ARG A 422 27.17 17.72 -31.50
CA ARG A 422 26.04 18.65 -31.33
C ARG A 422 25.40 19.09 -32.65
N SER A 423 25.81 18.47 -33.81
CA SER A 423 25.16 18.74 -35.09
C SER A 423 23.64 18.46 -35.00
N ARG A 424 22.84 19.25 -35.70
CA ARG A 424 21.36 19.17 -35.61
C ARG A 424 20.83 17.77 -35.98
N ASP A 425 21.47 17.13 -36.98
CA ASP A 425 21.10 15.80 -37.46
C ASP A 425 21.32 14.68 -36.41
N ILE A 426 22.16 14.92 -35.41
CA ILE A 426 22.41 14.00 -34.30
C ILE A 426 21.70 14.47 -33.03
N ALA A 427 21.71 15.77 -32.77
CA ALA A 427 21.15 16.32 -31.54
C ALA A 427 19.62 16.17 -31.47
N ARG A 428 18.91 16.41 -32.58
CA ARG A 428 17.44 16.35 -32.63
C ARG A 428 16.94 14.92 -32.43
N PRO A 429 17.39 13.87 -33.16
CA PRO A 429 16.99 12.50 -32.87
C PRO A 429 17.31 12.06 -31.44
N ARG A 430 18.46 12.47 -30.91
CA ARG A 430 18.83 12.18 -29.52
C ARG A 430 17.84 12.81 -28.53
N GLN A 431 17.41 14.05 -28.73
CA GLN A 431 16.40 14.72 -27.92
C GLN A 431 15.07 14.00 -28.00
N ILE A 432 14.66 13.53 -29.19
CA ILE A 432 13.47 12.71 -29.40
C ILE A 432 13.58 11.40 -28.63
N ALA A 433 14.73 10.73 -28.69
CA ALA A 433 14.96 9.48 -27.96
C ALA A 433 14.88 9.70 -26.44
N MET A 434 15.44 10.80 -25.90
CA MET A 434 15.31 11.17 -24.48
C MET A 434 13.85 11.45 -24.09
N TYR A 435 13.12 12.16 -24.94
CA TYR A 435 11.69 12.45 -24.75
C TYR A 435 10.87 11.14 -24.73
N LEU A 436 11.12 10.23 -25.69
CA LEU A 436 10.46 8.94 -25.74
C LEU A 436 10.82 8.07 -24.53
N ALA A 437 12.10 8.07 -24.10
CA ALA A 437 12.54 7.38 -22.90
C ALA A 437 11.79 7.87 -21.66
N LYS A 438 11.59 9.19 -21.52
CA LYS A 438 10.84 9.74 -20.39
C LYS A 438 9.36 9.37 -20.40
N ASN A 439 8.74 9.33 -21.59
CA ASN A 439 7.31 9.05 -21.73
C ASN A 439 6.95 7.56 -21.75
N LEU A 440 7.87 6.70 -22.21
CA LEU A 440 7.62 5.26 -22.39
C LEU A 440 8.25 4.39 -21.31
N THR A 441 9.07 4.98 -20.42
CA THR A 441 9.69 4.26 -19.29
C THR A 441 9.43 4.99 -17.97
N SER A 442 9.58 4.29 -16.85
CA SER A 442 9.50 4.87 -15.51
C SER A 442 10.80 5.50 -15.01
N LEU A 443 11.80 5.69 -15.89
CA LEU A 443 13.12 6.17 -15.52
C LEU A 443 13.13 7.66 -15.13
N SER A 444 13.97 8.01 -14.16
CA SER A 444 14.24 9.38 -13.77
C SER A 444 15.12 10.11 -14.82
N TYR A 445 15.13 11.45 -14.81
CA TYR A 445 16.02 12.21 -15.69
C TYR A 445 17.50 11.87 -15.53
N PRO A 446 18.04 11.68 -14.30
CA PRO A 446 19.41 11.21 -14.11
C PRO A 446 19.66 9.81 -14.71
N ASP A 447 18.69 8.87 -14.56
CA ASP A 447 18.82 7.51 -15.11
C ASP A 447 18.90 7.53 -16.64
N ILE A 448 18.00 8.32 -17.27
CA ILE A 448 18.01 8.52 -18.72
C ILE A 448 19.34 9.14 -19.13
N GLY A 449 19.81 10.18 -18.43
CA GLY A 449 21.08 10.84 -18.73
C GLY A 449 22.27 9.88 -18.72
N ARG A 450 22.34 8.98 -17.74
CA ARG A 450 23.37 7.92 -17.69
C ARG A 450 23.34 7.03 -18.91
N GLN A 451 22.16 6.63 -19.37
CA GLN A 451 21.98 5.77 -20.55
C GLN A 451 22.19 6.50 -21.88
N PHE A 452 22.35 7.81 -21.90
CA PHE A 452 22.71 8.62 -23.06
C PHE A 452 24.15 9.17 -23.00
N GLY A 453 25.08 8.39 -22.43
CA GLY A 453 26.50 8.74 -22.36
C GLY A 453 26.87 9.62 -21.19
N GLY A 454 26.23 9.43 -20.02
CA GLY A 454 26.53 10.15 -18.78
C GLY A 454 26.14 11.62 -18.82
N ARG A 455 25.07 11.96 -19.51
CA ARG A 455 24.58 13.34 -19.61
C ARG A 455 23.89 13.76 -18.33
N ASP A 456 24.07 15.02 -17.98
CA ASP A 456 23.42 15.63 -16.84
C ASP A 456 21.90 15.63 -17.00
N HIS A 457 21.18 15.48 -15.89
CA HIS A 457 19.72 15.48 -15.84
C HIS A 457 19.09 16.75 -16.42
N THR A 458 19.76 17.91 -16.28
CA THR A 458 19.31 19.19 -16.85
C THR A 458 19.31 19.14 -18.39
N THR A 459 20.28 18.42 -18.99
CA THR A 459 20.31 18.19 -20.45
C THR A 459 19.12 17.37 -20.89
N VAL A 460 18.74 16.35 -20.14
CA VAL A 460 17.57 15.51 -20.46
C VAL A 460 16.27 16.30 -20.28
N MET A 461 16.14 17.05 -19.18
CA MET A 461 14.98 17.93 -18.94
C MET A 461 14.82 18.95 -20.07
N HIS A 462 15.92 19.60 -20.47
CA HIS A 462 15.88 20.56 -21.59
C HIS A 462 15.47 19.87 -22.90
N ALA A 463 15.99 18.67 -23.17
CA ALA A 463 15.61 17.89 -24.35
C ALA A 463 14.11 17.57 -24.37
N VAL A 464 13.56 17.13 -23.24
CA VAL A 464 12.13 16.79 -23.10
C VAL A 464 11.27 18.04 -23.34
N LYS A 465 11.53 19.15 -22.63
CA LYS A 465 10.79 20.41 -22.81
C LYS A 465 10.87 20.95 -24.23
N THR A 466 12.04 20.84 -24.87
CA THR A 466 12.25 21.29 -26.23
C THR A 466 11.39 20.49 -27.22
N ILE A 467 11.35 19.16 -27.08
CA ILE A 467 10.53 18.32 -27.98
C ILE A 467 9.04 18.53 -27.70
N GLU A 468 8.62 18.67 -26.46
CA GLU A 468 7.24 19.02 -26.11
C GLU A 468 6.76 20.35 -26.74
N SER A 469 7.64 21.34 -26.76
CA SER A 469 7.35 22.62 -27.44
C SER A 469 7.22 22.44 -28.94
N PHE A 470 8.11 21.66 -29.55
CA PHE A 470 8.10 21.44 -30.99
C PHE A 470 6.92 20.59 -31.47
N ILE A 471 6.49 19.60 -30.70
CA ILE A 471 5.29 18.80 -31.02
C ILE A 471 4.04 19.69 -31.12
N LYS A 472 4.00 20.83 -30.40
CA LYS A 472 2.88 21.79 -30.45
C LYS A 472 2.92 22.72 -31.67
N THR A 473 4.08 22.87 -32.32
CA THR A 473 4.31 23.87 -33.39
C THR A 473 4.72 23.28 -34.72
N ASP A 474 5.07 21.99 -34.75
CA ASP A 474 5.59 21.28 -35.92
C ASP A 474 4.83 19.95 -36.09
N ASP A 475 3.83 19.97 -36.98
CA ASP A 475 2.95 18.80 -37.21
C ASP A 475 3.73 17.58 -37.73
N ARG A 476 4.78 17.80 -38.56
CA ARG A 476 5.62 16.70 -39.07
C ARG A 476 6.38 15.99 -37.94
N LEU A 477 6.91 16.79 -37.01
CA LEU A 477 7.59 16.21 -35.83
C LEU A 477 6.60 15.48 -34.93
N ALA A 478 5.38 15.99 -34.78
CA ALA A 478 4.34 15.33 -34.02
C ALA A 478 3.97 13.96 -34.62
N GLU A 479 3.83 13.88 -35.96
CA GLU A 479 3.58 12.63 -36.67
C GLU A 479 4.76 11.64 -36.53
N ASP A 480 6.01 12.11 -36.70
CA ASP A 480 7.21 11.28 -36.52
C ASP A 480 7.29 10.67 -35.11
N VAL A 481 7.03 11.49 -34.08
CA VAL A 481 7.04 11.04 -32.68
C VAL A 481 5.90 10.07 -32.42
N ALA A 482 4.71 10.28 -32.97
CA ALA A 482 3.57 9.36 -32.84
C ALA A 482 3.87 8.00 -33.52
N LEU A 483 4.44 8.05 -34.72
CA LEU A 483 4.88 6.84 -35.43
C LEU A 483 5.93 6.06 -34.63
N LEU A 484 6.96 6.75 -34.11
CA LEU A 484 7.99 6.14 -33.27
C LEU A 484 7.41 5.52 -31.99
N LYS A 485 6.47 6.19 -31.33
CA LYS A 485 5.76 5.63 -30.17
C LYS A 485 5.07 4.31 -30.52
N THR A 486 4.37 4.26 -31.65
CA THR A 486 3.69 3.05 -32.12
C THR A 486 4.68 1.93 -32.45
N LEU A 487 5.76 2.24 -33.16
CA LEU A 487 6.80 1.29 -33.53
C LEU A 487 7.63 0.72 -32.35
N ILE A 488 7.71 1.47 -31.26
CA ILE A 488 8.42 1.05 -30.03
C ILE A 488 7.49 0.24 -29.13
N ALA A 489 6.18 0.53 -29.14
CA ALA A 489 5.19 -0.19 -28.34
C ALA A 489 4.72 -1.53 -28.96
N SER A 490 4.96 -1.70 -30.29
CA SER A 490 4.69 -2.96 -31.02
C SER A 490 5.82 -3.97 -30.85
#